data_41519e0bd18412848a1e5cb926cf30c3
#
_entry.id   41519e0bd18412848a1e5cb926cf30c3
#
_cell.length_a   1.000
_cell.length_b   1.000
_cell.length_c   1.000
_cell.angle_alpha   90.00
_cell.angle_beta   90.00
_cell.angle_gamma   90.00
#
_symmetry.space_group_name_H-M   'P 1'
#
loop_
_entity.id
_entity.type
_entity.pdbx_description
1 polymer ?
#
loop_
_entity_poly.entity_id
_entity_poly.type
_entity_poly.pdbx_seq_one_letter_code
_entity_poly.pdbx_strand_id
1 'polypeptide(L)'
;MSALAQKLGVAPSSLYNHFQSRDEVLGAISDAVINDITLEPLIRATKILNEQHLSPTEKLELWTESLSLWGKSYRYAFSESTDLVTALALTPIDRAPQTLHMYDVLIQTLRAFGCPEYKTLNVIESLEAFLLGSAVDAHAPESIFNPAASADEYPYLQDAYTAMQRSSQTPAENAFSLGLEAILHGLARTAIQEYNTNTE
;
A
#
# COMPACT_ATOMS: atom_id res chain seq x y z
N MET A 1 16.70 -22.21 2.88
CA MET A 1 16.21 -23.40 2.17
C MET A 1 16.07 -24.63 3.09
N SER A 2 17.12 -25.13 3.76
CA SER A 2 17.02 -26.35 4.60
C SER A 2 16.02 -26.23 5.77
N ALA A 3 16.01 -25.10 6.50
CA ALA A 3 15.04 -24.85 7.58
C ALA A 3 13.60 -24.75 7.04
N LEU A 4 13.41 -24.19 5.85
CA LEU A 4 12.11 -24.13 5.18
C LEU A 4 11.63 -25.53 4.79
N ALA A 5 12.49 -26.35 4.17
CA ALA A 5 12.18 -27.73 3.81
C ALA A 5 11.78 -28.56 5.05
N GLN A 6 12.53 -28.40 6.15
CA GLN A 6 12.21 -29.04 7.43
C GLN A 6 10.82 -28.62 7.96
N LYS A 7 10.50 -27.33 7.91
CA LYS A 7 9.21 -26.81 8.39
C LYS A 7 8.04 -27.27 7.51
N LEU A 8 8.29 -27.48 6.22
CA LEU A 8 7.30 -28.01 5.25
C LEU A 8 7.20 -29.54 5.26
N GLY A 9 8.08 -30.25 6.01
CA GLY A 9 8.10 -31.72 6.05
C GLY A 9 8.55 -32.38 4.74
N VAL A 10 9.34 -31.66 3.91
CA VAL A 10 9.85 -32.16 2.62
C VAL A 10 11.37 -32.27 2.63
N ALA A 11 11.93 -33.10 1.71
CA ALA A 11 13.38 -33.17 1.54
C ALA A 11 13.90 -31.84 0.95
N PRO A 12 15.09 -31.34 1.38
CA PRO A 12 15.68 -30.13 0.80
C PRO A 12 15.83 -30.20 -0.73
N SER A 13 16.16 -31.37 -1.27
CA SER A 13 16.25 -31.60 -2.74
C SER A 13 14.92 -31.37 -3.45
N SER A 14 13.81 -31.72 -2.82
CA SER A 14 12.47 -31.48 -3.37
C SER A 14 12.21 -29.97 -3.53
N LEU A 15 12.62 -29.16 -2.54
CA LEU A 15 12.46 -27.71 -2.61
C LEU A 15 13.35 -27.10 -3.70
N TYR A 16 14.59 -27.60 -3.85
CA TYR A 16 15.50 -27.15 -4.91
C TYR A 16 15.07 -27.55 -6.33
N ASN A 17 14.19 -28.54 -6.50
CA ASN A 17 13.58 -28.87 -7.79
C ASN A 17 12.60 -27.77 -8.26
N HIS A 18 12.06 -26.98 -7.35
CA HIS A 18 11.08 -25.91 -7.65
C HIS A 18 11.70 -24.51 -7.57
N PHE A 19 12.68 -24.30 -6.69
CA PHE A 19 13.29 -22.99 -6.43
C PHE A 19 14.83 -23.14 -6.35
N GLN A 20 15.54 -22.46 -7.23
CA GLN A 20 17.01 -22.53 -7.27
C GLN A 20 17.68 -21.68 -6.19
N SER A 21 16.97 -20.68 -5.66
CA SER A 21 17.48 -19.73 -4.68
C SER A 21 16.44 -19.33 -3.63
N ARG A 22 16.90 -18.67 -2.56
CA ARG A 22 16.02 -18.03 -1.60
C ARG A 22 15.21 -16.89 -2.24
N ASP A 23 15.83 -16.14 -3.15
CA ASP A 23 15.20 -15.00 -3.79
C ASP A 23 14.06 -15.44 -4.73
N GLU A 24 14.16 -16.61 -5.37
CA GLU A 24 13.05 -17.20 -6.11
C GLU A 24 11.86 -17.57 -5.20
N VAL A 25 12.13 -18.09 -4.00
CA VAL A 25 11.08 -18.35 -3.02
C VAL A 25 10.42 -17.06 -2.58
N LEU A 26 11.19 -16.01 -2.28
CA LEU A 26 10.65 -14.72 -1.88
C LEU A 26 9.87 -14.06 -3.01
N GLY A 27 10.32 -14.15 -4.26
CA GLY A 27 9.58 -13.70 -5.44
C GLY A 27 8.25 -14.42 -5.60
N ALA A 28 8.22 -15.74 -5.44
CA ALA A 28 6.97 -16.52 -5.49
C ALA A 28 6.01 -16.19 -4.34
N ILE A 29 6.52 -15.90 -3.15
CA ILE A 29 5.70 -15.44 -2.01
C ILE A 29 5.16 -14.04 -2.29
N SER A 30 5.99 -13.13 -2.83
CA SER A 30 5.56 -11.80 -3.24
C SER A 30 4.41 -11.89 -4.23
N ASP A 31 4.57 -12.68 -5.28
CA ASP A 31 3.53 -12.87 -6.29
C ASP A 31 2.24 -13.47 -5.73
N ALA A 32 2.34 -14.38 -4.74
CA ALA A 32 1.16 -14.93 -4.08
C ALA A 32 0.39 -13.85 -3.31
N VAL A 33 1.08 -12.95 -2.60
CA VAL A 33 0.46 -11.81 -1.90
C VAL A 33 -0.15 -10.81 -2.90
N ILE A 34 0.59 -10.50 -3.97
CA ILE A 34 0.16 -9.53 -5.00
C ILE A 34 -1.09 -10.00 -5.77
N ASN A 35 -1.29 -11.32 -5.93
CA ASN A 35 -2.49 -11.86 -6.58
C ASN A 35 -3.81 -11.47 -5.90
N ASP A 36 -3.78 -11.14 -4.61
CA ASP A 36 -4.96 -10.70 -3.85
C ASP A 36 -5.23 -9.19 -4.00
N ILE A 37 -4.33 -8.47 -4.70
CA ILE A 37 -4.46 -7.02 -4.92
C ILE A 37 -5.27 -6.76 -6.19
N THR A 38 -6.33 -5.95 -6.08
CA THR A 38 -7.15 -5.60 -7.23
C THR A 38 -6.51 -4.51 -8.09
N LEU A 39 -6.30 -4.78 -9.37
CA LEU A 39 -5.81 -3.82 -10.37
C LEU A 39 -6.93 -3.22 -11.22
N GLU A 40 -8.13 -3.78 -11.16
CA GLU A 40 -9.27 -3.35 -12.00
C GLU A 40 -9.56 -1.85 -11.89
N PRO A 41 -9.58 -1.21 -10.69
CA PRO A 41 -9.82 0.22 -10.57
C PRO A 41 -8.79 1.08 -11.34
N LEU A 42 -7.53 0.66 -11.35
CA LEU A 42 -6.45 1.34 -12.07
C LEU A 42 -6.60 1.19 -13.59
N ILE A 43 -6.89 -0.02 -14.05
CA ILE A 43 -7.11 -0.33 -15.46
C ILE A 43 -8.31 0.46 -15.99
N ARG A 44 -9.42 0.50 -15.22
CA ARG A 44 -10.61 1.29 -15.54
C ARG A 44 -10.31 2.78 -15.61
N ALA A 45 -9.56 3.32 -14.63
CA ALA A 45 -9.17 4.72 -14.63
C ALA A 45 -8.32 5.09 -15.85
N THR A 46 -7.34 4.25 -16.20
CA THR A 46 -6.51 4.43 -17.39
C THR A 46 -7.34 4.47 -18.66
N LYS A 47 -8.32 3.57 -18.79
CA LYS A 47 -9.24 3.56 -19.94
C LYS A 47 -10.07 4.84 -20.03
N ILE A 48 -10.67 5.28 -18.91
CA ILE A 48 -11.46 6.51 -18.87
C ILE A 48 -10.64 7.72 -19.30
N LEU A 49 -9.40 7.87 -18.77
CA LEU A 49 -8.50 8.98 -19.08
C LEU A 49 -8.05 9.01 -20.55
N ASN A 50 -7.97 7.86 -21.20
CA ASN A 50 -7.62 7.76 -22.61
C ASN A 50 -8.80 8.01 -23.56
N GLU A 51 -10.03 7.77 -23.10
CA GLU A 51 -11.24 7.86 -23.93
C GLU A 51 -12.05 9.14 -23.70
N GLN A 52 -11.87 9.83 -22.56
CA GLN A 52 -12.71 10.93 -22.13
C GLN A 52 -11.89 12.15 -21.71
N HIS A 53 -12.43 13.32 -21.99
CA HIS A 53 -11.88 14.59 -21.47
C HIS A 53 -12.55 14.89 -20.13
N LEU A 54 -11.77 14.80 -19.05
CA LEU A 54 -12.26 15.05 -17.70
C LEU A 54 -11.89 16.48 -17.26
N SER A 55 -12.78 17.13 -16.52
CA SER A 55 -12.47 18.32 -15.76
C SER A 55 -11.45 18.03 -14.66
N PRO A 56 -10.74 19.03 -14.12
CA PRO A 56 -9.80 18.84 -13.02
C PRO A 56 -10.43 18.16 -11.79
N THR A 57 -11.69 18.48 -11.48
CA THR A 57 -12.42 17.87 -10.35
C THR A 57 -12.69 16.39 -10.58
N GLU A 58 -13.24 16.03 -11.75
CA GLU A 58 -13.50 14.62 -12.11
C GLU A 58 -12.21 13.81 -12.15
N LYS A 59 -11.11 14.42 -12.62
CA LYS A 59 -9.79 13.79 -12.63
C LYS A 59 -9.27 13.51 -11.21
N LEU A 60 -9.45 14.45 -10.28
CA LEU A 60 -9.09 14.27 -8.88
C LEU A 60 -9.95 13.19 -8.19
N GLU A 61 -11.25 13.17 -8.46
CA GLU A 61 -12.17 12.15 -7.94
C GLU A 61 -11.75 10.75 -8.44
N LEU A 62 -11.49 10.61 -9.74
CA LEU A 62 -11.04 9.36 -10.34
C LEU A 62 -9.67 8.90 -9.80
N TRP A 63 -8.73 9.84 -9.59
CA TRP A 63 -7.44 9.60 -8.94
C TRP A 63 -7.64 9.03 -7.54
N THR A 64 -8.43 9.74 -6.72
CA THR A 64 -8.66 9.38 -5.32
C THR A 64 -9.39 8.03 -5.22
N GLU A 65 -10.42 7.81 -6.03
CA GLU A 65 -11.18 6.55 -6.05
C GLU A 65 -10.29 5.37 -6.45
N SER A 66 -9.62 5.46 -7.60
CA SER A 66 -8.87 4.34 -8.17
C SER A 66 -7.68 3.92 -7.29
N LEU A 67 -6.89 4.88 -6.81
CA LEU A 67 -5.74 4.62 -5.94
C LEU A 67 -6.16 4.24 -4.52
N SER A 68 -7.31 4.75 -4.03
CA SER A 68 -7.83 4.33 -2.72
C SER A 68 -8.28 2.86 -2.74
N LEU A 69 -8.97 2.43 -3.80
CA LEU A 69 -9.40 1.03 -3.94
C LEU A 69 -8.20 0.08 -4.08
N TRP A 70 -7.21 0.45 -4.89
CA TRP A 70 -5.96 -0.30 -4.98
C TRP A 70 -5.23 -0.33 -3.63
N GLY A 71 -5.03 0.81 -2.99
CA GLY A 71 -4.31 0.91 -1.72
C GLY A 71 -4.96 0.14 -0.57
N LYS A 72 -6.31 0.10 -0.53
CA LYS A 72 -7.04 -0.73 0.44
C LYS A 72 -6.81 -2.22 0.22
N SER A 73 -6.86 -2.69 -1.03
CA SER A 73 -6.58 -4.09 -1.34
C SER A 73 -5.12 -4.46 -1.08
N TYR A 74 -4.19 -3.55 -1.38
CA TYR A 74 -2.75 -3.70 -1.08
C TYR A 74 -2.52 -3.85 0.44
N ARG A 75 -3.03 -2.90 1.24
CA ARG A 75 -2.93 -2.97 2.71
C ARG A 75 -3.52 -4.27 3.25
N TYR A 76 -4.69 -4.67 2.76
CA TYR A 76 -5.34 -5.91 3.19
C TYR A 76 -4.45 -7.13 2.90
N ALA A 77 -3.96 -7.29 1.67
CA ALA A 77 -3.11 -8.41 1.28
C ALA A 77 -1.85 -8.52 2.16
N PHE A 78 -1.21 -7.39 2.48
CA PHE A 78 -0.01 -7.37 3.33
C PHE A 78 -0.33 -7.49 4.83
N SER A 79 -1.52 -7.10 5.29
CA SER A 79 -1.91 -7.27 6.70
C SER A 79 -2.06 -8.74 7.08
N GLU A 80 -2.47 -9.61 6.16
CA GLU A 80 -2.53 -11.06 6.39
C GLU A 80 -1.13 -11.72 6.51
N SER A 81 -0.05 -11.00 6.18
CA SER A 81 1.31 -11.53 6.09
C SER A 81 2.36 -10.58 6.67
N THR A 82 2.06 -9.92 7.79
CA THR A 82 2.92 -8.87 8.39
C THR A 82 4.34 -9.31 8.69
N ASP A 83 4.56 -10.58 9.03
CA ASP A 83 5.90 -11.16 9.23
C ASP A 83 6.77 -11.12 7.95
N LEU A 84 6.13 -11.04 6.79
CA LEU A 84 6.79 -10.99 5.48
C LEU A 84 7.02 -9.57 4.97
N VAL A 85 6.34 -8.55 5.53
CA VAL A 85 6.39 -7.16 5.04
C VAL A 85 7.83 -6.68 4.85
N THR A 86 8.67 -6.82 5.88
CA THR A 86 10.07 -6.39 5.81
C THR A 86 10.87 -7.20 4.77
N ALA A 87 10.63 -8.50 4.69
CA ALA A 87 11.34 -9.37 3.75
C ALA A 87 10.96 -9.04 2.30
N LEU A 88 9.67 -8.84 2.04
CA LEU A 88 9.17 -8.54 0.69
C LEU A 88 9.53 -7.13 0.24
N ALA A 89 9.42 -6.12 1.14
CA ALA A 89 9.78 -4.74 0.84
C ALA A 89 11.26 -4.54 0.45
N LEU A 90 12.15 -5.47 0.85
CA LEU A 90 13.58 -5.41 0.55
C LEU A 90 14.01 -6.43 -0.52
N THR A 91 13.07 -7.18 -1.11
CA THR A 91 13.38 -8.20 -2.12
C THR A 91 13.30 -7.59 -3.53
N PRO A 92 14.33 -7.73 -4.38
CA PRO A 92 14.25 -7.32 -5.78
C PRO A 92 13.10 -8.03 -6.51
N ILE A 93 12.37 -7.28 -7.34
CA ILE A 93 11.14 -7.75 -8.00
C ILE A 93 11.39 -8.46 -9.34
N ASP A 94 12.65 -8.56 -9.79
CA ASP A 94 13.04 -9.12 -11.10
C ASP A 94 12.60 -10.57 -11.33
N ARG A 95 12.25 -11.29 -10.25
CA ARG A 95 11.77 -12.68 -10.28
C ARG A 95 10.32 -12.83 -9.80
N ALA A 96 9.54 -11.77 -9.81
CA ALA A 96 8.17 -11.69 -9.35
C ALA A 96 7.26 -11.12 -10.47
N PRO A 97 6.85 -11.94 -11.47
CA PRO A 97 6.15 -11.45 -12.66
C PRO A 97 4.80 -10.78 -12.35
N GLN A 98 4.08 -11.20 -11.32
CA GLN A 98 2.82 -10.53 -10.92
C GLN A 98 3.11 -9.17 -10.29
N THR A 99 4.16 -9.08 -9.50
CA THR A 99 4.63 -7.81 -8.92
C THR A 99 5.07 -6.84 -10.03
N LEU A 100 5.83 -7.31 -11.00
CA LEU A 100 6.22 -6.51 -12.18
C LEU A 100 4.99 -6.01 -12.95
N HIS A 101 3.99 -6.88 -13.16
CA HIS A 101 2.75 -6.49 -13.83
C HIS A 101 1.97 -5.43 -13.03
N MET A 102 1.87 -5.56 -11.72
CA MET A 102 1.23 -4.56 -10.86
C MET A 102 1.90 -3.19 -11.00
N TYR A 103 3.24 -3.14 -10.95
CA TYR A 103 3.96 -1.88 -11.13
C TYR A 103 3.78 -1.28 -12.51
N ASP A 104 3.76 -2.10 -13.57
CA ASP A 104 3.53 -1.62 -14.94
C ASP A 104 2.14 -0.98 -15.07
N VAL A 105 1.09 -1.60 -14.52
CA VAL A 105 -0.27 -1.05 -14.47
C VAL A 105 -0.31 0.26 -13.67
N LEU A 106 0.34 0.34 -12.51
CA LEU A 106 0.43 1.55 -11.71
C LEU A 106 1.10 2.69 -12.48
N ILE A 107 2.25 2.42 -13.11
CA ILE A 107 2.98 3.42 -13.91
C ILE A 107 2.13 3.91 -15.07
N GLN A 108 1.45 3.01 -15.81
CA GLN A 108 0.55 3.38 -16.89
C GLN A 108 -0.57 4.30 -16.39
N THR A 109 -1.18 3.96 -15.25
CA THR A 109 -2.25 4.75 -14.64
C THR A 109 -1.75 6.13 -14.22
N LEU A 110 -0.63 6.21 -13.51
CA LEU A 110 -0.05 7.49 -13.08
C LEU A 110 0.30 8.39 -14.28
N ARG A 111 0.84 7.82 -15.35
CA ARG A 111 1.14 8.55 -16.59
C ARG A 111 -0.13 9.06 -17.29
N ALA A 112 -1.19 8.26 -17.32
CA ALA A 112 -2.48 8.68 -17.86
C ALA A 112 -3.08 9.84 -17.07
N PHE A 113 -2.84 9.92 -15.75
CA PHE A 113 -3.19 11.09 -14.94
C PHE A 113 -2.32 12.32 -15.21
N GLY A 114 -1.20 12.19 -15.93
CA GLY A 114 -0.27 13.28 -16.23
C GLY A 114 0.94 13.33 -15.29
N CYS A 115 1.19 12.30 -14.49
CA CYS A 115 2.40 12.22 -13.67
C CYS A 115 3.64 12.09 -14.57
N PRO A 116 4.66 12.97 -14.43
CA PRO A 116 5.88 12.87 -15.19
C PRO A 116 6.62 11.56 -14.91
N GLU A 117 7.22 10.96 -15.94
CA GLU A 117 7.87 9.66 -15.85
C GLU A 117 8.88 9.58 -14.70
N TYR A 118 9.71 10.61 -14.51
CA TYR A 118 10.71 10.66 -13.45
C TYR A 118 10.14 10.71 -12.02
N LYS A 119 8.83 10.95 -11.85
CA LYS A 119 8.15 10.99 -10.56
C LYS A 119 7.37 9.71 -10.26
N THR A 120 7.05 8.88 -11.26
CA THR A 120 6.11 7.75 -11.08
C THR A 120 6.55 6.78 -9.99
N LEU A 121 7.83 6.36 -10.00
CA LEU A 121 8.35 5.45 -8.96
C LEU A 121 8.37 6.10 -7.58
N ASN A 122 8.68 7.40 -7.48
CA ASN A 122 8.64 8.10 -6.19
C ASN A 122 7.22 8.18 -5.61
N VAL A 123 6.20 8.35 -6.47
CA VAL A 123 4.79 8.32 -6.06
C VAL A 123 4.42 6.93 -5.54
N ILE A 124 4.78 5.88 -6.28
CA ILE A 124 4.51 4.49 -5.89
C ILE A 124 5.19 4.18 -4.56
N GLU A 125 6.49 4.45 -4.43
CA GLU A 125 7.26 4.19 -3.21
C GLU A 125 6.70 4.93 -1.99
N SER A 126 6.25 6.19 -2.18
CA SER A 126 5.61 6.97 -1.10
C SER A 126 4.30 6.34 -0.63
N LEU A 127 3.49 5.84 -1.56
CA LEU A 127 2.24 5.13 -1.24
C LEU A 127 2.53 3.80 -0.56
N GLU A 128 3.44 2.99 -1.11
CA GLU A 128 3.78 1.68 -0.54
C GLU A 128 4.37 1.79 0.87
N ALA A 129 5.24 2.76 1.13
CA ALA A 129 5.79 2.99 2.46
C ALA A 129 4.68 3.24 3.49
N PHE A 130 3.67 4.04 3.14
CA PHE A 130 2.49 4.26 3.98
C PHE A 130 1.63 3.00 4.11
N LEU A 131 1.33 2.33 3.00
CA LEU A 131 0.46 1.14 2.95
C LEU A 131 1.06 -0.02 3.75
N LEU A 132 2.36 -0.29 3.60
CA LEU A 132 3.07 -1.33 4.34
C LEU A 132 3.12 -1.02 5.84
N GLY A 133 3.41 0.22 6.22
CA GLY A 133 3.37 0.66 7.62
C GLY A 133 1.98 0.48 8.23
N SER A 134 0.93 0.87 7.50
CA SER A 134 -0.45 0.70 7.96
C SER A 134 -0.94 -0.75 7.96
N ALA A 135 -0.37 -1.63 7.12
CA ALA A 135 -0.64 -3.06 7.16
C ALA A 135 -0.13 -3.69 8.48
N VAL A 136 1.04 -3.27 8.94
CA VAL A 136 1.58 -3.68 10.25
C VAL A 136 0.72 -3.12 11.38
N ASP A 137 0.34 -1.83 11.29
CA ASP A 137 -0.47 -1.13 12.31
C ASP A 137 -1.89 -1.72 12.43
N ALA A 138 -2.41 -2.40 11.40
CA ALA A 138 -3.71 -3.05 11.43
C ALA A 138 -3.87 -4.05 12.59
N HIS A 139 -2.77 -4.59 13.11
CA HIS A 139 -2.72 -5.51 14.25
C HIS A 139 -2.35 -4.85 15.57
N ALA A 140 -2.19 -3.51 15.59
CA ALA A 140 -1.89 -2.79 16.81
C ALA A 140 -3.06 -2.92 17.82
N PRO A 141 -2.76 -3.11 19.11
CA PRO A 141 -3.82 -3.18 20.12
C PRO A 141 -4.57 -1.84 20.20
N GLU A 142 -5.89 -1.88 20.37
CA GLU A 142 -6.71 -0.67 20.52
C GLU A 142 -6.26 0.22 21.68
N SER A 143 -5.58 -0.36 22.66
CA SER A 143 -5.03 0.33 23.82
C SER A 143 -3.64 0.95 23.60
N ILE A 144 -3.11 0.96 22.38
CA ILE A 144 -1.72 1.41 22.07
C ILE A 144 -1.41 2.82 22.61
N PHE A 145 -2.41 3.70 22.64
CA PHE A 145 -2.26 5.07 23.14
C PHE A 145 -2.77 5.28 24.58
N ASN A 146 -3.13 4.19 25.28
CA ASN A 146 -3.64 4.29 26.64
C ASN A 146 -2.54 4.65 27.63
N PRO A 147 -2.56 5.83 28.30
CA PRO A 147 -1.55 6.20 29.29
C PRO A 147 -1.67 5.41 30.60
N ALA A 148 -2.77 4.66 30.80
CA ALA A 148 -3.01 3.83 31.99
C ALA A 148 -2.76 4.54 33.32
N ALA A 149 -1.82 4.06 34.16
CA ALA A 149 -1.52 4.64 35.46
C ALA A 149 -0.91 6.06 35.39
N SER A 150 -0.40 6.49 34.25
CA SER A 150 0.19 7.83 34.05
C SER A 150 -0.80 8.85 33.47
N ALA A 151 -2.10 8.55 33.47
CA ALA A 151 -3.14 9.43 32.91
C ALA A 151 -3.11 10.87 33.51
N ASP A 152 -2.88 10.98 34.81
CA ASP A 152 -2.81 12.28 35.51
C ASP A 152 -1.55 13.10 35.11
N GLU A 153 -0.47 12.44 34.73
CA GLU A 153 0.78 13.08 34.27
C GLU A 153 0.69 13.55 32.82
N TYR A 154 -0.16 12.89 31.99
CA TYR A 154 -0.31 13.15 30.56
C TYR A 154 -1.76 13.44 30.16
N PRO A 155 -2.37 14.55 30.68
CA PRO A 155 -3.80 14.82 30.50
C PRO A 155 -4.21 14.98 29.03
N TYR A 156 -3.38 15.60 28.19
CA TYR A 156 -3.69 15.74 26.75
C TYR A 156 -3.73 14.39 26.01
N LEU A 157 -2.85 13.46 26.37
CA LEU A 157 -2.88 12.10 25.80
C LEU A 157 -4.13 11.35 26.28
N GLN A 158 -4.46 11.46 27.57
CA GLN A 158 -5.66 10.85 28.14
C GLN A 158 -6.94 11.38 27.48
N ASP A 159 -7.06 12.69 27.28
CA ASP A 159 -8.19 13.31 26.61
C ASP A 159 -8.32 12.85 25.16
N ALA A 160 -7.23 12.83 24.42
CA ALA A 160 -7.18 12.35 23.03
C ALA A 160 -7.54 10.86 22.94
N TYR A 161 -6.99 10.02 23.82
CA TYR A 161 -7.34 8.60 23.90
C TYR A 161 -8.83 8.39 24.21
N THR A 162 -9.37 9.11 25.17
CA THR A 162 -10.79 9.04 25.55
C THR A 162 -11.69 9.48 24.38
N ALA A 163 -11.30 10.51 23.64
CA ALA A 163 -12.03 10.98 22.46
C ALA A 163 -12.00 9.93 21.34
N MET A 164 -10.84 9.29 21.11
CA MET A 164 -10.67 8.25 20.11
C MET A 164 -11.56 7.03 20.37
N GLN A 165 -11.81 6.65 21.63
CA GLN A 165 -12.67 5.53 22.03
C GLN A 165 -14.15 5.73 21.65
N ARG A 166 -14.55 6.93 21.24
CA ARG A 166 -15.92 7.23 20.77
C ARG A 166 -16.15 6.85 19.31
N SER A 167 -15.09 6.55 18.57
CA SER A 167 -15.20 6.09 17.19
C SER A 167 -15.76 4.67 17.11
N SER A 168 -16.53 4.38 16.06
CA SER A 168 -17.00 3.02 15.75
C SER A 168 -15.96 2.17 15.02
N GLN A 169 -14.89 2.77 14.54
CA GLN A 169 -13.78 2.11 13.87
C GLN A 169 -12.58 2.00 14.81
N THR A 170 -11.69 1.03 14.54
CA THR A 170 -10.45 0.91 15.29
C THR A 170 -9.52 2.11 15.05
N PRO A 171 -8.60 2.43 15.99
CA PRO A 171 -7.60 3.47 15.78
C PRO A 171 -6.82 3.32 14.47
N ALA A 172 -6.42 2.10 14.15
CA ALA A 172 -5.67 1.78 12.93
C ALA A 172 -6.48 2.05 11.66
N GLU A 173 -7.79 1.72 11.63
CA GLU A 173 -8.65 2.01 10.48
C GLU A 173 -8.89 3.51 10.29
N ASN A 174 -9.10 4.25 11.38
CA ASN A 174 -9.24 5.71 11.32
C ASN A 174 -7.96 6.38 10.83
N ALA A 175 -6.80 5.97 11.36
CA ALA A 175 -5.50 6.50 10.96
C ALA A 175 -5.21 6.17 9.48
N PHE A 176 -5.49 4.96 9.04
CA PHE A 176 -5.34 4.56 7.65
C PHE A 176 -6.21 5.40 6.71
N SER A 177 -7.49 5.54 7.02
CA SER A 177 -8.42 6.30 6.17
C SER A 177 -8.01 7.76 6.03
N LEU A 178 -7.70 8.42 7.16
CA LEU A 178 -7.20 9.80 7.19
C LEU A 178 -5.89 9.96 6.43
N GLY A 179 -4.92 9.07 6.69
CA GLY A 179 -3.60 9.12 6.08
C GLY A 179 -3.64 8.87 4.57
N LEU A 180 -4.41 7.87 4.12
CA LEU A 180 -4.55 7.56 2.69
C LEU A 180 -5.16 8.74 1.93
N GLU A 181 -6.25 9.33 2.43
CA GLU A 181 -6.88 10.52 1.84
C GLU A 181 -5.89 11.68 1.74
N ALA A 182 -5.21 12.01 2.84
CA ALA A 182 -4.23 13.10 2.89
C ALA A 182 -3.07 12.89 1.90
N ILE A 183 -2.53 11.68 1.82
CA ILE A 183 -1.43 11.33 0.91
C ILE A 183 -1.89 11.42 -0.54
N LEU A 184 -3.05 10.86 -0.90
CA LEU A 184 -3.56 10.90 -2.27
C LEU A 184 -3.80 12.32 -2.75
N HIS A 185 -4.41 13.18 -1.92
CA HIS A 185 -4.57 14.60 -2.23
C HIS A 185 -3.22 15.35 -2.35
N GLY A 186 -2.27 15.06 -1.45
CA GLY A 186 -0.93 15.63 -1.49
C GLY A 186 -0.16 15.23 -2.75
N LEU A 187 -0.21 13.96 -3.12
CA LEU A 187 0.44 13.44 -4.32
C LEU A 187 -0.20 13.97 -5.62
N ALA A 188 -1.53 14.09 -5.67
CA ALA A 188 -2.21 14.71 -6.81
C ALA A 188 -1.68 16.14 -7.07
N ARG A 189 -1.53 16.95 -6.02
CA ARG A 189 -1.02 18.32 -6.12
C ARG A 189 0.45 18.41 -6.51
N THR A 190 1.27 17.45 -6.12
CA THR A 190 2.72 17.48 -6.32
C THR A 190 3.19 16.71 -7.56
N ALA A 191 2.43 15.71 -8.00
CA ALA A 191 2.80 14.82 -9.08
C ALA A 191 2.08 15.12 -10.40
N ILE A 192 0.87 15.71 -10.39
CA ILE A 192 0.11 15.99 -11.59
C ILE A 192 0.34 17.44 -12.02
N GLN A 193 0.91 17.68 -13.21
CA GLN A 193 1.31 19.00 -13.68
C GLN A 193 0.15 20.01 -13.82
N GLU A 194 -1.07 19.56 -14.12
CA GLU A 194 -2.24 20.44 -14.32
C GLU A 194 -2.73 21.13 -13.03
N TYR A 195 -2.36 20.61 -11.84
CA TYR A 195 -2.69 21.25 -10.56
C TYR A 195 -1.76 22.44 -10.21
N ASN A 196 -0.57 22.52 -10.84
CA ASN A 196 0.42 23.55 -10.53
C ASN A 196 0.21 24.88 -11.29
N THR A 197 -0.68 24.95 -12.31
CA THR A 197 -0.87 26.16 -13.14
C THR A 197 -1.95 27.11 -12.66
N ASN A 198 -2.72 26.79 -11.63
CA ASN A 198 -3.80 27.64 -11.11
C ASN A 198 -3.48 28.38 -9.79
N THR A 199 -2.21 28.51 -9.43
CA THR A 199 -1.79 29.18 -8.17
C THR A 199 -0.75 30.30 -8.41
N GLU A 200 -0.72 30.93 -9.61
CA GLU A 200 -0.05 32.21 -9.83
C GLU A 200 -1.07 33.33 -10.07
#